data_99e2a9a7e3c72bb8e0f7662a4e6c013c
#
_entry.id   99e2a9a7e3c72bb8e0f7662a4e6c013c
#
_cell.length_a   1.000
_cell.length_b   1.000
_cell.length_c   1.000
_cell.angle_alpha   90.00
_cell.angle_beta   90.00
_cell.angle_gamma   90.00
#
_symmetry.space_group_name_H-M   'P 1'
#
loop_
_entity.id
_entity.type
_entity.pdbx_description
1 polymer ?
#
loop_
_entity_poly.entity_id
_entity_poly.type
_entity_poly.pdbx_seq_one_letter_code
_entity_poly.pdbx_strand_id
1 'polypeptide(L)'
;MTDDLIGEFEVHSEDGIRQYFSEGIDPNASHNGKPLFQTMVEMYYRSPAFKHCIKAFVDYGLQFDPVLLAILTDDAVTLDRMINNGEVDIHARYSLFDCAYTPLTEVSLLHICAEYNLPDCAKVLVRHKADVNAKAGVDEYGFGGHTPIFHTVNQNQNNSSEMMHFLLQHGADLGVQVKGLIWGKNYEWETFIPAVNPVSYAMMGLLPQMHRKELTISGTVSLLMKHAYGIDYEPVNVPCAYLR
;
A
#
# COMPACT_ATOMS: atom_id res chain seq x y z
N MET A 1 -13.76 19.88 15.54
CA MET A 1 -14.43 18.53 15.46
C MET A 1 -14.00 17.73 14.24
N THR A 2 -14.22 18.20 12.99
CA THR A 2 -13.77 17.41 11.80
C THR A 2 -12.25 17.45 11.61
N ASP A 3 -11.60 18.58 11.90
CA ASP A 3 -10.15 18.66 11.87
C ASP A 3 -9.47 17.75 12.89
N ASP A 4 -10.07 17.60 14.06
CA ASP A 4 -9.57 16.70 15.11
C ASP A 4 -9.71 15.23 14.66
N LEU A 5 -10.81 14.88 13.96
CA LEU A 5 -10.98 13.55 13.35
C LEU A 5 -9.88 13.26 12.29
N ILE A 6 -9.47 14.27 11.51
CA ILE A 6 -8.35 14.08 10.56
C ILE A 6 -7.05 13.75 11.31
N GLY A 7 -6.84 14.33 12.49
CA GLY A 7 -5.72 13.95 13.36
C GLY A 7 -5.74 12.47 13.77
N GLU A 8 -6.93 11.91 14.03
CA GLU A 8 -7.07 10.47 14.33
C GLU A 8 -6.74 9.59 13.10
N PHE A 9 -7.00 10.09 11.87
CA PHE A 9 -6.59 9.39 10.65
C PHE A 9 -5.06 9.36 10.50
N GLU A 10 -4.39 10.47 10.79
CA GLU A 10 -2.92 10.56 10.69
C GLU A 10 -2.18 9.57 11.58
N VAL A 11 -2.76 9.23 12.73
CA VAL A 11 -2.16 8.30 13.69
C VAL A 11 -2.80 6.91 13.67
N HIS A 12 -3.78 6.67 12.81
CA HIS A 12 -4.57 5.43 12.74
C HIS A 12 -5.20 5.05 14.09
N SER A 13 -5.86 5.98 14.74
CA SER A 13 -6.55 5.80 16.02
C SER A 13 -7.95 5.24 15.78
N GLU A 14 -8.13 3.91 15.83
CA GLU A 14 -9.45 3.28 15.69
C GLU A 14 -10.46 3.83 16.71
N ASP A 15 -10.05 3.91 17.98
CA ASP A 15 -10.91 4.35 19.07
C ASP A 15 -11.35 5.82 18.87
N GLY A 16 -10.43 6.69 18.46
CA GLY A 16 -10.75 8.09 18.17
C GLY A 16 -11.74 8.22 17.01
N ILE A 17 -11.53 7.47 15.91
CA ILE A 17 -12.44 7.45 14.76
C ILE A 17 -13.85 6.98 15.19
N ARG A 18 -13.93 5.88 15.95
CA ARG A 18 -15.19 5.35 16.46
C ARG A 18 -15.91 6.34 17.38
N GLN A 19 -15.17 7.05 18.22
CA GLN A 19 -15.74 8.07 19.08
C GLN A 19 -16.44 9.15 18.24
N TYR A 20 -15.75 9.75 17.25
CA TYR A 20 -16.33 10.80 16.42
C TYR A 20 -17.57 10.34 15.63
N PHE A 21 -17.55 9.11 15.11
CA PHE A 21 -18.74 8.54 14.44
C PHE A 21 -19.89 8.31 15.42
N SER A 22 -19.61 7.88 16.67
CA SER A 22 -20.63 7.72 17.71
C SER A 22 -21.24 9.06 18.17
N GLU A 23 -20.48 10.14 18.03
CA GLU A 23 -20.93 11.52 18.32
C GLU A 23 -21.74 12.13 17.15
N GLY A 24 -21.91 11.38 16.05
CA GLY A 24 -22.81 11.73 14.95
C GLY A 24 -22.15 12.26 13.68
N ILE A 25 -20.82 12.14 13.54
CA ILE A 25 -20.17 12.38 12.25
C ILE A 25 -20.55 11.24 11.30
N ASP A 26 -21.05 11.59 10.11
CA ASP A 26 -21.37 10.61 9.06
C ASP A 26 -20.08 10.13 8.38
N PRO A 27 -19.77 8.81 8.34
CA PRO A 27 -18.60 8.27 7.63
C PRO A 27 -18.62 8.57 6.12
N ASN A 28 -19.78 8.90 5.54
CA ASN A 28 -19.93 9.29 4.14
C ASN A 28 -19.76 10.79 3.91
N ALA A 29 -19.52 11.58 4.97
CA ALA A 29 -19.37 13.02 4.86
C ALA A 29 -18.07 13.39 4.12
N SER A 30 -18.00 14.66 3.71
CA SER A 30 -16.79 15.26 3.14
C SER A 30 -16.29 16.39 4.03
N HIS A 31 -14.97 16.55 4.07
CA HIS A 31 -14.29 17.67 4.71
C HIS A 31 -13.49 18.43 3.65
N ASN A 32 -13.67 19.75 3.56
CA ASN A 32 -13.03 20.60 2.52
C ASN A 32 -13.21 20.07 1.09
N GLY A 33 -14.40 19.51 0.79
CA GLY A 33 -14.73 18.98 -0.53
C GLY A 33 -14.18 17.57 -0.82
N LYS A 34 -13.47 16.93 0.11
CA LYS A 34 -12.92 15.59 -0.03
C LYS A 34 -13.63 14.60 0.91
N PRO A 35 -14.07 13.42 0.43
CA PRO A 35 -14.68 12.42 1.29
C PRO A 35 -13.74 12.03 2.45
N LEU A 36 -14.29 11.88 3.66
CA LEU A 36 -13.54 11.46 4.84
C LEU A 36 -12.83 10.11 4.62
N PHE A 37 -13.54 9.18 3.98
CA PHE A 37 -12.96 7.87 3.64
C PHE A 37 -11.76 7.99 2.71
N GLN A 38 -11.85 8.84 1.67
CA GLN A 38 -10.72 9.11 0.79
C GLN A 38 -9.54 9.68 1.58
N THR A 39 -9.79 10.65 2.46
CA THR A 39 -8.74 11.25 3.32
C THR A 39 -8.07 10.19 4.17
N MET A 40 -8.83 9.26 4.77
CA MET A 40 -8.27 8.15 5.56
C MET A 40 -7.38 7.23 4.71
N VAL A 41 -7.85 6.83 3.52
CA VAL A 41 -7.13 5.90 2.64
C VAL A 41 -5.84 6.50 2.08
N GLU A 42 -5.83 7.81 1.80
CA GLU A 42 -4.66 8.51 1.24
C GLU A 42 -3.59 8.87 2.27
N MET A 43 -3.83 8.66 3.57
CA MET A 43 -2.82 8.96 4.58
C MET A 43 -1.51 8.26 4.25
N TYR A 44 -0.40 8.99 4.35
CA TYR A 44 0.95 8.46 4.04
C TYR A 44 1.43 7.45 5.07
N TYR A 45 0.94 7.54 6.29
CA TYR A 45 1.28 6.61 7.36
C TYR A 45 0.67 5.24 7.07
N ARG A 46 1.45 4.19 7.31
CA ARG A 46 0.98 2.80 7.23
C ARG A 46 1.21 2.13 8.56
N SER A 47 0.18 1.47 9.09
CA SER A 47 0.27 0.74 10.36
C SER A 47 -0.65 -0.48 10.33
N PRO A 48 -0.44 -1.45 11.22
CA PRO A 48 -1.35 -2.59 11.39
C PRO A 48 -2.78 -2.18 11.78
N ALA A 49 -2.97 -0.97 12.33
CA ALA A 49 -4.28 -0.46 12.72
C ALA A 49 -5.12 0.05 11.52
N PHE A 50 -4.52 0.26 10.34
CA PHE A 50 -5.23 0.76 9.16
C PHE A 50 -6.56 0.01 8.90
N LYS A 51 -6.51 -1.32 8.81
CA LYS A 51 -7.71 -2.14 8.54
C LYS A 51 -8.79 -2.00 9.61
N HIS A 52 -8.43 -1.74 10.84
CA HIS A 52 -9.38 -1.50 11.94
C HIS A 52 -10.02 -0.12 11.81
N CYS A 53 -9.26 0.89 11.37
CA CYS A 53 -9.82 2.20 11.05
C CYS A 53 -10.84 2.11 9.91
N ILE A 54 -10.52 1.38 8.83
CA ILE A 54 -11.47 1.14 7.73
C ILE A 54 -12.71 0.39 8.24
N LYS A 55 -12.50 -0.61 9.12
CA LYS A 55 -13.64 -1.31 9.74
C LYS A 55 -14.54 -0.38 10.56
N ALA A 56 -13.99 0.62 11.23
CA ALA A 56 -14.82 1.62 11.90
C ALA A 56 -15.73 2.37 10.92
N PHE A 57 -15.24 2.78 9.75
CA PHE A 57 -16.09 3.36 8.72
C PHE A 57 -17.22 2.42 8.28
N VAL A 58 -16.91 1.15 8.06
CA VAL A 58 -17.88 0.12 7.63
C VAL A 58 -18.95 -0.09 8.71
N ASP A 59 -18.55 -0.22 9.98
CA ASP A 59 -19.43 -0.48 11.11
C ASP A 59 -20.43 0.70 11.35
N TYR A 60 -20.05 1.92 10.94
CA TYR A 60 -20.90 3.12 11.02
C TYR A 60 -21.61 3.46 9.70
N GLY A 61 -21.59 2.55 8.71
CA GLY A 61 -22.45 2.64 7.53
C GLY A 61 -21.83 3.34 6.31
N LEU A 62 -20.51 3.26 6.16
CA LEU A 62 -19.85 3.71 4.94
C LEU A 62 -20.44 3.02 3.70
N GLN A 63 -20.74 3.81 2.67
CA GLN A 63 -21.18 3.35 1.35
C GLN A 63 -19.99 3.41 0.39
N PHE A 64 -19.46 2.25 0.00
CA PHE A 64 -18.33 2.13 -0.93
C PHE A 64 -18.40 0.79 -1.68
N ASP A 65 -17.49 0.59 -2.64
CA ASP A 65 -17.39 -0.66 -3.38
C ASP A 65 -17.17 -1.85 -2.43
N PRO A 66 -18.04 -2.87 -2.43
CA PRO A 66 -17.98 -3.95 -1.45
C PRO A 66 -16.74 -4.84 -1.61
N VAL A 67 -16.17 -4.96 -2.82
CA VAL A 67 -14.94 -5.73 -3.06
C VAL A 67 -13.76 -5.01 -2.42
N LEU A 68 -13.67 -3.69 -2.66
CA LEU A 68 -12.62 -2.87 -2.08
C LEU A 68 -12.74 -2.80 -0.55
N LEU A 69 -13.95 -2.76 0.00
CA LEU A 69 -14.14 -2.81 1.47
C LEU A 69 -13.69 -4.15 2.07
N ALA A 70 -14.01 -5.28 1.42
CA ALA A 70 -13.54 -6.59 1.87
C ALA A 70 -11.99 -6.64 1.85
N ILE A 71 -11.36 -6.11 0.81
CA ILE A 71 -9.90 -6.01 0.73
C ILE A 71 -9.36 -5.09 1.85
N LEU A 72 -9.81 -3.84 1.94
CA LEU A 72 -9.24 -2.84 2.86
C LEU A 72 -9.45 -3.16 4.34
N THR A 73 -10.43 -4.00 4.67
CA THR A 73 -10.64 -4.55 6.03
C THR A 73 -9.90 -5.88 6.26
N ASP A 74 -9.23 -6.42 5.25
CA ASP A 74 -8.59 -7.75 5.25
C ASP A 74 -9.60 -8.87 5.57
N ASP A 75 -10.86 -8.72 5.13
CA ASP A 75 -11.92 -9.71 5.33
C ASP A 75 -11.83 -10.82 4.27
N ALA A 76 -10.92 -11.75 4.53
CA ALA A 76 -10.66 -12.89 3.66
C ALA A 76 -11.88 -13.81 3.49
N VAL A 77 -12.75 -13.90 4.50
CA VAL A 77 -13.96 -14.76 4.46
C VAL A 77 -14.97 -14.18 3.46
N THR A 78 -15.25 -12.89 3.57
CA THR A 78 -16.16 -12.21 2.64
C THR A 78 -15.59 -12.22 1.24
N LEU A 79 -14.31 -11.93 1.06
CA LEU A 79 -13.67 -11.95 -0.26
C LEU A 79 -13.76 -13.34 -0.92
N ASP A 80 -13.43 -14.41 -0.18
CA ASP A 80 -13.48 -15.78 -0.70
C ASP A 80 -14.90 -16.18 -1.13
N ARG A 81 -15.90 -15.82 -0.32
CA ARG A 81 -17.31 -16.03 -0.66
C ARG A 81 -17.69 -15.28 -1.95
N MET A 82 -17.31 -14.01 -2.06
CA MET A 82 -17.63 -13.19 -3.23
C MET A 82 -16.99 -13.76 -4.52
N ILE A 83 -15.74 -14.21 -4.45
CA ILE A 83 -15.06 -14.84 -5.60
C ILE A 83 -15.77 -16.15 -5.98
N ASN A 84 -16.10 -17.01 -5.01
CA ASN A 84 -16.76 -18.29 -5.27
C ASN A 84 -18.17 -18.11 -5.85
N ASN A 85 -18.85 -17.01 -5.53
CA ASN A 85 -20.15 -16.65 -6.09
C ASN A 85 -20.06 -16.00 -7.49
N GLY A 86 -18.86 -15.70 -7.99
CA GLY A 86 -18.66 -14.99 -9.25
C GLY A 86 -18.97 -13.49 -9.18
N GLU A 87 -18.99 -12.92 -7.97
CA GLU A 87 -19.21 -11.49 -7.72
C GLU A 87 -17.94 -10.66 -7.95
N VAL A 88 -16.76 -11.31 -8.01
CA VAL A 88 -15.44 -10.67 -8.16
C VAL A 88 -14.70 -11.28 -9.34
N ASP A 89 -14.27 -10.43 -10.27
CA ASP A 89 -13.27 -10.79 -11.26
C ASP A 89 -11.87 -10.50 -10.68
N ILE A 90 -11.12 -11.55 -10.35
CA ILE A 90 -9.77 -11.43 -9.79
C ILE A 90 -8.75 -10.81 -10.75
N HIS A 91 -9.09 -10.73 -12.03
CA HIS A 91 -8.28 -10.12 -13.08
C HIS A 91 -8.70 -8.68 -13.40
N ALA A 92 -9.80 -8.22 -12.80
CA ALA A 92 -10.25 -6.84 -12.95
C ALA A 92 -9.18 -5.84 -12.48
N ARG A 93 -9.24 -4.64 -13.06
CA ARG A 93 -8.40 -3.53 -12.69
C ARG A 93 -9.20 -2.54 -11.86
N TYR A 94 -8.55 -2.04 -10.84
CA TYR A 94 -9.12 -1.10 -9.89
C TYR A 94 -8.27 0.16 -9.85
N SER A 95 -8.90 1.29 -9.69
CA SER A 95 -8.21 2.52 -9.31
C SER A 95 -8.72 2.91 -7.94
N LEU A 96 -7.81 2.98 -6.98
CA LEU A 96 -8.08 3.50 -5.65
C LEU A 96 -7.53 4.92 -5.56
N PHE A 97 -7.83 5.62 -4.48
CA PHE A 97 -7.27 6.94 -4.23
C PHE A 97 -5.75 6.85 -4.20
N ASP A 98 -5.10 7.75 -4.91
CA ASP A 98 -3.64 7.77 -4.98
C ASP A 98 -3.06 8.02 -3.59
N CYS A 99 -2.31 7.05 -3.09
CA CYS A 99 -1.44 7.30 -1.96
C CYS A 99 -0.22 8.12 -2.42
N ALA A 100 0.44 8.76 -1.45
CA ALA A 100 1.48 9.74 -1.73
C ALA A 100 2.70 9.20 -2.51
N TYR A 101 2.86 7.88 -2.61
CA TYR A 101 4.06 7.27 -3.18
C TYR A 101 3.76 6.38 -4.38
N THR A 102 3.56 5.09 -4.16
CA THR A 102 3.34 4.14 -5.26
C THR A 102 1.89 4.23 -5.74
N PRO A 103 1.63 4.60 -7.00
CA PRO A 103 0.27 4.81 -7.49
C PRO A 103 -0.60 3.55 -7.46
N LEU A 104 -1.90 3.74 -7.18
CA LEU A 104 -2.93 2.69 -7.21
C LEU A 104 -3.90 2.89 -8.38
N THR A 105 -3.37 3.22 -9.57
CA THR A 105 -4.14 3.44 -10.79
C THR A 105 -4.10 2.19 -11.68
N GLU A 106 -5.26 1.67 -12.08
CA GLU A 106 -5.38 0.47 -12.92
C GLU A 106 -4.57 -0.72 -12.37
N VAL A 107 -4.74 -1.01 -11.08
CA VAL A 107 -4.02 -2.05 -10.33
C VAL A 107 -4.87 -3.30 -10.13
N SER A 108 -4.24 -4.45 -9.86
CA SER A 108 -4.94 -5.63 -9.35
C SER A 108 -5.21 -5.50 -7.85
N LEU A 109 -6.13 -6.31 -7.31
CA LEU A 109 -6.40 -6.37 -5.87
C LEU A 109 -5.15 -6.71 -5.05
N LEU A 110 -4.19 -7.48 -5.61
CA LEU A 110 -2.92 -7.78 -4.93
C LEU A 110 -2.03 -6.55 -4.71
N HIS A 111 -2.07 -5.54 -5.58
CA HIS A 111 -1.36 -4.28 -5.34
C HIS A 111 -1.93 -3.56 -4.11
N ILE A 112 -3.26 -3.55 -3.98
CA ILE A 112 -3.94 -2.94 -2.84
C ILE A 112 -3.58 -3.70 -1.55
N CYS A 113 -3.61 -5.04 -1.59
CA CYS A 113 -3.16 -5.85 -0.46
C CYS A 113 -1.70 -5.55 -0.07
N ALA A 114 -0.83 -5.36 -1.06
CA ALA A 114 0.58 -5.05 -0.84
C ALA A 114 0.78 -3.67 -0.22
N GLU A 115 0.06 -2.66 -0.71
CA GLU A 115 0.14 -1.29 -0.21
C GLU A 115 -0.27 -1.19 1.27
N TYR A 116 -1.34 -1.87 1.67
CA TYR A 116 -1.91 -1.75 3.01
C TYR A 116 -1.57 -2.92 3.94
N ASN A 117 -0.68 -3.83 3.51
CA ASN A 117 -0.26 -5.03 4.27
C ASN A 117 -1.46 -5.89 4.72
N LEU A 118 -2.19 -6.43 3.74
CA LEU A 118 -3.43 -7.19 3.93
C LEU A 118 -3.22 -8.66 3.52
N PRO A 119 -2.48 -9.44 4.33
CA PRO A 119 -1.99 -10.75 3.93
C PRO A 119 -3.09 -11.81 3.83
N ASP A 120 -4.19 -11.69 4.56
CA ASP A 120 -5.22 -12.72 4.57
C ASP A 120 -6.05 -12.67 3.27
N CYS A 121 -6.39 -11.49 2.80
CA CYS A 121 -6.97 -11.32 1.47
C CYS A 121 -6.00 -11.72 0.35
N ALA A 122 -4.71 -11.40 0.47
CA ALA A 122 -3.71 -11.80 -0.51
C ALA A 122 -3.60 -13.33 -0.64
N LYS A 123 -3.65 -14.07 0.46
CA LYS A 123 -3.68 -15.55 0.47
C LYS A 123 -4.90 -16.09 -0.30
N VAL A 124 -6.07 -15.47 -0.12
CA VAL A 124 -7.28 -15.82 -0.88
C VAL A 124 -7.07 -15.57 -2.37
N LEU A 125 -6.63 -14.39 -2.75
CA LEU A 125 -6.41 -14.02 -4.15
C LEU A 125 -5.43 -14.98 -4.85
N VAL A 126 -4.29 -15.29 -4.22
CA VAL A 126 -3.29 -16.21 -4.80
C VAL A 126 -3.83 -17.62 -4.90
N ARG A 127 -4.60 -18.10 -3.92
CA ARG A 127 -5.31 -19.40 -3.98
C ARG A 127 -6.25 -19.47 -5.19
N HIS A 128 -6.92 -18.36 -5.50
CA HIS A 128 -7.78 -18.23 -6.69
C HIS A 128 -7.02 -17.85 -7.97
N LYS A 129 -5.67 -17.95 -7.97
CA LYS A 129 -4.81 -17.75 -9.15
C LYS A 129 -4.67 -16.30 -9.60
N ALA A 130 -4.80 -15.35 -8.72
CA ALA A 130 -4.37 -13.98 -9.00
C ALA A 130 -2.87 -13.97 -9.37
N ASP A 131 -2.53 -13.18 -10.40
CA ASP A 131 -1.14 -13.05 -10.86
C ASP A 131 -0.34 -12.17 -9.90
N VAL A 132 0.67 -12.79 -9.24
CA VAL A 132 1.58 -12.12 -8.30
C VAL A 132 2.42 -11.04 -8.99
N ASN A 133 2.61 -11.17 -10.31
CA ASN A 133 3.38 -10.26 -11.14
C ASN A 133 2.48 -9.40 -12.06
N ALA A 134 1.19 -9.27 -11.73
CA ALA A 134 0.28 -8.40 -12.46
C ALA A 134 0.87 -6.99 -12.54
N LYS A 135 0.82 -6.38 -13.71
CA LYS A 135 1.34 -5.02 -13.91
C LYS A 135 0.23 -4.00 -13.70
N ALA A 136 0.49 -2.92 -13.01
CA ALA A 136 -0.38 -1.75 -12.92
C ALA A 136 -0.57 -1.08 -14.28
N GLY A 137 -1.49 -0.14 -14.37
CA GLY A 137 -1.67 0.69 -15.55
C GLY A 137 -0.42 1.48 -15.93
N VAL A 138 -0.37 1.88 -17.18
CA VAL A 138 0.72 2.70 -17.74
C VAL A 138 0.08 3.95 -18.35
N ASP A 139 0.58 5.12 -17.99
CA ASP A 139 0.09 6.38 -18.53
C ASP A 139 0.56 6.65 -19.98
N GLU A 140 0.10 7.76 -20.57
CA GLU A 140 0.45 8.16 -21.93
C GLU A 140 1.95 8.42 -22.16
N TYR A 141 2.71 8.66 -21.08
CA TYR A 141 4.16 8.84 -21.11
C TYR A 141 4.92 7.54 -20.87
N GLY A 142 4.22 6.45 -20.58
CA GLY A 142 4.77 5.13 -20.31
C GLY A 142 5.25 4.95 -18.86
N PHE A 143 4.77 5.77 -17.91
CA PHE A 143 5.05 5.61 -16.48
C PHE A 143 4.00 4.72 -15.82
N GLY A 144 4.41 3.94 -14.82
CA GLY A 144 3.60 2.89 -14.20
C GLY A 144 4.08 1.49 -14.59
N GLY A 145 3.16 0.53 -14.66
CA GLY A 145 3.49 -0.86 -14.99
C GLY A 145 4.24 -1.62 -13.88
N HIS A 146 4.28 -1.06 -12.68
CA HIS A 146 4.84 -1.71 -11.49
C HIS A 146 3.99 -2.92 -11.08
N THR A 147 4.58 -3.84 -10.33
CA THR A 147 3.94 -5.05 -9.82
C THR A 147 3.67 -4.91 -8.31
N PRO A 148 2.86 -5.79 -7.68
CA PRO A 148 2.52 -5.68 -6.26
C PRO A 148 3.73 -5.53 -5.33
N ILE A 149 4.88 -6.15 -5.64
CA ILE A 149 6.07 -6.08 -4.80
C ILE A 149 6.60 -4.65 -4.62
N PHE A 150 6.41 -3.74 -5.58
CA PHE A 150 6.84 -2.34 -5.46
C PHE A 150 6.18 -1.63 -4.28
N HIS A 151 4.95 -2.00 -3.94
CA HIS A 151 4.20 -1.42 -2.82
C HIS A 151 4.74 -1.81 -1.44
N THR A 152 5.62 -2.81 -1.37
CA THR A 152 6.09 -3.35 -0.08
C THR A 152 7.51 -2.95 0.29
N VAL A 153 8.29 -2.47 -0.67
CA VAL A 153 9.76 -2.37 -0.50
C VAL A 153 10.23 -1.04 0.07
N ASN A 154 9.39 0.01 0.07
CA ASN A 154 9.77 1.34 0.58
C ASN A 154 8.76 1.92 1.57
N GLN A 155 7.97 1.09 2.22
CA GLN A 155 6.98 1.49 3.20
C GLN A 155 7.60 2.02 4.49
N ASN A 156 6.92 2.99 5.11
CA ASN A 156 7.25 3.49 6.43
C ASN A 156 7.44 2.33 7.42
N GLN A 157 8.56 2.33 8.15
CA GLN A 157 8.93 1.32 9.15
C GLN A 157 8.85 -0.14 8.66
N ASN A 158 8.88 -0.39 7.35
CA ASN A 158 8.63 -1.70 6.73
C ASN A 158 7.29 -2.33 7.12
N ASN A 159 6.25 -1.53 7.29
CA ASN A 159 4.94 -2.02 7.70
C ASN A 159 4.33 -3.05 6.74
N SER A 160 4.79 -3.09 5.48
CA SER A 160 4.37 -4.11 4.50
C SER A 160 5.36 -5.29 4.38
N SER A 161 6.20 -5.52 5.39
CA SER A 161 7.20 -6.61 5.33
C SER A 161 6.58 -7.99 5.27
N GLU A 162 5.44 -8.24 5.91
CA GLU A 162 4.72 -9.52 5.82
C GLU A 162 4.27 -9.79 4.38
N MET A 163 3.67 -8.80 3.74
CA MET A 163 3.29 -8.89 2.33
C MET A 163 4.50 -9.05 1.41
N MET A 164 5.61 -8.37 1.68
CA MET A 164 6.85 -8.54 0.92
C MET A 164 7.32 -10.00 0.94
N HIS A 165 7.42 -10.60 2.12
CA HIS A 165 7.81 -12.00 2.26
C HIS A 165 6.81 -12.94 1.56
N PHE A 166 5.52 -12.68 1.72
CA PHE A 166 4.47 -13.46 1.06
C PHE A 166 4.64 -13.43 -0.46
N LEU A 167 4.79 -12.25 -1.07
CA LEU A 167 4.95 -12.11 -2.51
C LEU A 167 6.23 -12.79 -3.02
N LEU A 168 7.36 -12.66 -2.30
CA LEU A 168 8.61 -13.32 -2.62
C LEU A 168 8.47 -14.86 -2.61
N GLN A 169 7.80 -15.42 -1.61
CA GLN A 169 7.52 -16.85 -1.51
C GLN A 169 6.62 -17.37 -2.64
N HIS A 170 5.81 -16.50 -3.24
CA HIS A 170 4.93 -16.84 -4.35
C HIS A 170 5.47 -16.42 -5.72
N GLY A 171 6.76 -16.10 -5.83
CA GLY A 171 7.43 -15.88 -7.10
C GLY A 171 7.33 -14.45 -7.64
N ALA A 172 7.29 -13.45 -6.76
CA ALA A 172 7.42 -12.06 -7.19
C ALA A 172 8.71 -11.83 -7.95
N ASP A 173 8.60 -11.27 -9.16
CA ASP A 173 9.74 -10.99 -10.05
C ASP A 173 10.41 -9.67 -9.67
N LEU A 174 11.63 -9.77 -9.14
CA LEU A 174 12.46 -8.62 -8.79
C LEU A 174 13.22 -8.03 -9.99
N GLY A 175 13.18 -8.69 -11.14
CA GLY A 175 13.78 -8.22 -12.40
C GLY A 175 12.89 -7.24 -13.18
N VAL A 176 11.64 -7.04 -12.77
CA VAL A 176 10.74 -6.09 -13.43
C VAL A 176 11.28 -4.68 -13.30
N GLN A 177 11.61 -4.06 -14.43
CA GLN A 177 12.01 -2.66 -14.47
C GLN A 177 10.90 -1.82 -15.11
N VAL A 178 10.47 -0.77 -14.41
CA VAL A 178 9.54 0.22 -14.93
C VAL A 178 10.29 1.45 -15.47
N LYS A 179 9.71 2.12 -16.47
CA LYS A 179 10.28 3.34 -17.06
C LYS A 179 10.35 4.47 -16.03
N GLY A 180 9.37 4.54 -15.14
CA GLY A 180 9.34 5.47 -14.04
C GLY A 180 8.01 5.42 -13.28
N LEU A 181 8.02 6.05 -12.12
CA LEU A 181 6.85 6.27 -11.25
C LEU A 181 6.77 7.76 -10.91
N ILE A 182 5.57 8.25 -10.64
CA ILE A 182 5.35 9.61 -10.15
C ILE A 182 4.90 9.51 -8.70
N TRP A 183 5.67 10.13 -7.80
CA TRP A 183 5.29 10.34 -6.41
C TRP A 183 4.57 11.67 -6.24
N GLY A 184 3.55 11.69 -5.40
CA GLY A 184 2.83 12.90 -5.06
C GLY A 184 2.18 13.57 -6.26
N LYS A 185 1.62 12.80 -7.17
CA LYS A 185 0.91 13.32 -8.34
C LYS A 185 -0.12 14.37 -7.90
N ASN A 186 -0.03 15.56 -8.51
CA ASN A 186 -0.84 16.73 -8.19
C ASN A 186 -0.53 17.43 -6.85
N TYR A 187 0.52 17.06 -6.13
CA TYR A 187 1.04 17.79 -4.99
C TYR A 187 2.18 18.74 -5.41
N GLU A 188 2.46 19.77 -4.63
CA GLU A 188 3.58 20.70 -4.89
C GLU A 188 4.97 20.03 -4.91
N TRP A 189 5.07 18.85 -4.29
CA TRP A 189 6.27 18.03 -4.20
C TRP A 189 6.28 16.86 -5.20
N GLU A 190 5.44 16.90 -6.24
CA GLU A 190 5.43 15.87 -7.27
C GLU A 190 6.86 15.56 -7.76
N THR A 191 7.21 14.28 -7.73
CA THR A 191 8.58 13.85 -8.02
C THR A 191 8.58 12.68 -8.98
N PHE A 192 9.28 12.82 -10.08
CA PHE A 192 9.54 11.74 -11.03
C PHE A 192 10.66 10.82 -10.53
N ILE A 193 10.36 9.54 -10.43
CA ILE A 193 11.29 8.48 -10.07
C ILE A 193 11.62 7.67 -11.32
N PRO A 194 12.81 7.86 -11.93
CA PRO A 194 13.14 7.21 -13.19
C PRO A 194 13.63 5.77 -13.01
N ALA A 195 13.32 4.91 -13.98
CA ALA A 195 13.94 3.62 -14.25
C ALA A 195 14.27 2.76 -13.00
N VAL A 196 13.24 2.34 -12.25
CA VAL A 196 13.41 1.55 -11.03
C VAL A 196 12.95 0.11 -11.19
N ASN A 197 13.60 -0.78 -10.46
CA ASN A 197 13.15 -2.12 -10.13
C ASN A 197 12.88 -2.22 -8.61
N PRO A 198 12.30 -3.31 -8.09
CA PRO A 198 11.99 -3.40 -6.67
C PRO A 198 13.20 -3.19 -5.75
N VAL A 199 14.39 -3.64 -6.14
CA VAL A 199 15.62 -3.50 -5.33
C VAL A 199 16.06 -2.04 -5.26
N SER A 200 16.17 -1.36 -6.40
CA SER A 200 16.56 0.05 -6.44
C SER A 200 15.48 0.95 -5.81
N TYR A 201 14.20 0.58 -5.95
CA TYR A 201 13.10 1.30 -5.33
C TYR A 201 13.13 1.22 -3.79
N ALA A 202 13.53 0.06 -3.23
CA ALA A 202 13.75 -0.10 -1.80
C ALA A 202 14.78 0.88 -1.23
N MET A 203 15.80 1.23 -2.02
CA MET A 203 16.85 2.15 -1.60
C MET A 203 16.40 3.62 -1.53
N MET A 204 15.30 3.97 -2.16
CA MET A 204 14.82 5.36 -2.21
C MET A 204 14.14 5.83 -0.93
N GLY A 205 13.95 4.98 0.04
CA GLY A 205 13.29 5.28 1.31
C GLY A 205 14.09 6.13 2.31
N LEU A 206 15.10 6.88 1.86
CA LEU A 206 15.90 7.78 2.70
C LEU A 206 15.28 9.18 2.88
N LEU A 207 14.15 9.45 2.26
CA LEU A 207 13.46 10.71 2.47
C LEU A 207 12.95 10.84 3.90
N PRO A 208 13.10 11.99 4.55
CA PRO A 208 12.62 12.21 5.93
C PRO A 208 11.14 11.83 6.13
N GLN A 209 10.34 12.05 5.12
CA GLN A 209 8.90 11.71 5.12
C GLN A 209 8.63 10.21 5.21
N MET A 210 9.57 9.37 4.80
CA MET A 210 9.43 7.92 4.83
C MET A 210 9.72 7.33 6.22
N HIS A 211 10.30 8.07 7.11
CA HIS A 211 10.64 7.66 8.48
C HIS A 211 11.34 6.28 8.57
N ARG A 212 12.15 5.95 7.57
CA ARG A 212 12.87 4.68 7.50
C ARG A 212 14.29 4.85 8.01
N LYS A 213 14.66 4.00 8.96
CA LYS A 213 16.03 3.91 9.43
C LYS A 213 16.89 3.22 8.37
N GLU A 214 18.13 3.63 8.26
CA GLU A 214 19.11 3.04 7.33
C GLU A 214 19.24 1.52 7.49
N LEU A 215 19.30 1.01 8.71
CA LEU A 215 19.34 -0.44 8.96
C LEU A 215 18.11 -1.16 8.40
N THR A 216 16.95 -0.52 8.44
CA THR A 216 15.71 -1.04 7.87
C THR A 216 15.81 -1.14 6.34
N ILE A 217 16.33 -0.09 5.70
CA ILE A 217 16.54 -0.06 4.23
C ILE A 217 17.58 -1.10 3.84
N SER A 218 18.74 -1.10 4.50
CA SER A 218 19.82 -2.05 4.24
C SER A 218 19.36 -3.50 4.41
N GLY A 219 18.60 -3.80 5.46
CA GLY A 219 18.04 -5.13 5.69
C GLY A 219 17.08 -5.55 4.58
N THR A 220 16.19 -4.66 4.14
CA THR A 220 15.30 -4.92 3.00
C THR A 220 16.11 -5.16 1.72
N VAL A 221 17.06 -4.31 1.40
CA VAL A 221 17.91 -4.47 0.20
C VAL A 221 18.70 -5.77 0.25
N SER A 222 19.31 -6.12 1.39
CA SER A 222 20.04 -7.37 1.58
C SER A 222 19.15 -8.59 1.34
N LEU A 223 17.92 -8.58 1.86
CA LEU A 223 16.94 -9.64 1.62
C LEU A 223 16.60 -9.77 0.13
N LEU A 224 16.31 -8.65 -0.53
CA LEU A 224 15.95 -8.64 -1.95
C LEU A 224 17.14 -9.10 -2.84
N MET A 225 18.36 -8.66 -2.54
CA MET A 225 19.57 -9.06 -3.26
C MET A 225 19.85 -10.56 -3.09
N LYS A 226 19.67 -11.09 -1.88
CA LYS A 226 19.80 -12.53 -1.64
C LYS A 226 18.76 -13.31 -2.43
N HIS A 227 17.52 -12.85 -2.45
CA HIS A 227 16.45 -13.53 -3.16
C HIS A 227 16.63 -13.47 -4.69
N ALA A 228 16.97 -12.30 -5.24
CA ALA A 228 17.06 -12.09 -6.67
C ALA A 228 18.33 -12.70 -7.30
N TYR A 229 19.45 -12.62 -6.59
CA TYR A 229 20.77 -12.87 -7.17
C TYR A 229 21.63 -13.87 -6.37
N GLY A 230 21.16 -14.35 -5.22
CA GLY A 230 21.94 -15.21 -4.32
C GLY A 230 23.11 -14.50 -3.63
N ILE A 231 23.16 -13.17 -3.68
CA ILE A 231 24.25 -12.36 -3.14
C ILE A 231 23.94 -11.98 -1.69
N ASP A 232 24.89 -12.25 -0.80
CA ASP A 232 24.90 -11.71 0.55
C ASP A 232 25.46 -10.28 0.47
N TYR A 233 24.54 -9.30 0.42
CA TYR A 233 24.87 -7.89 0.28
C TYR A 233 25.01 -7.24 1.66
N GLU A 234 26.19 -6.68 1.91
CA GLU A 234 26.45 -5.84 3.07
C GLU A 234 26.77 -4.42 2.60
N PRO A 235 26.02 -3.39 3.03
CA PRO A 235 26.33 -2.02 2.66
C PRO A 235 27.61 -1.56 3.35
N VAL A 236 28.65 -1.26 2.58
CA VAL A 236 29.96 -0.83 3.10
C VAL A 236 30.15 0.67 3.18
N ASN A 237 29.26 1.44 2.54
CA ASN A 237 29.36 2.91 2.47
C ASN A 237 28.19 3.60 3.18
N VAL A 238 27.63 2.94 4.18
CA VAL A 238 26.54 3.51 4.95
C VAL A 238 27.14 4.54 5.90
N PRO A 239 26.74 5.83 5.82
CA PRO A 239 27.29 6.88 6.66
C PRO A 239 26.72 6.80 8.09
N CYS A 240 26.99 5.69 8.79
CA CYS A 240 26.50 5.41 10.15
C CYS A 240 26.72 6.57 11.13
N ALA A 241 27.69 7.45 10.88
CA ALA A 241 27.96 8.61 11.70
C ALA A 241 26.85 9.68 11.68
N TYR A 242 26.03 9.69 10.64
CA TYR A 242 24.97 10.69 10.47
C TYR A 242 23.60 10.20 10.93
N LEU A 243 23.45 8.91 11.22
CA LEU A 243 22.17 8.25 11.44
C LEU A 243 22.05 7.59 12.82
N ARG A 244 22.95 7.94 13.72
CA ARG A 244 22.95 7.51 15.12
C ARG A 244 22.18 8.47 16.00
#